data_b999674ae4db289a7c7adc16d1e20432
#
_entry.id   b999674ae4db289a7c7adc16d1e20432
#
_cell.length_a   1.000
_cell.length_b   1.000
_cell.length_c   1.000
_cell.angle_alpha   90.00
_cell.angle_beta   90.00
_cell.angle_gamma   90.00
#
_symmetry.space_group_name_H-M   'P 1'
#
loop_
_entity.id
_entity.type
_entity.pdbx_description
1 polymer ?
#
loop_
_entity_poly.entity_id
_entity_poly.type
_entity_poly.pdbx_seq_one_letter_code
_entity_poly.pdbx_strand_id
1 'polypeptide(L)'
;MNARTDTEHLSQLSNTHLDALEEETIFILREVAAVFERPTLLFSGGKDSLVMLRCAEKAFGKGRLPYPLLMIDTGHNFPEVTRFRDQRAAELGAQLIVRSVEDSMRRGTVRLAHPGESRNAHQSVTLLEAIEEFRFDALIGGARRDEEKARAKERIFSHRDSFGQWQPKAQRPELWTLFNTRLQPGELFRVF
;
A
#
# COMPACT_ATOMS: atom_id res chain seq x y z
N MET A 1 -18.97 -42.63 3.00
CA MET A 1 -17.92 -41.68 2.49
C MET A 1 -18.14 -40.39 3.23
N ASN A 2 -17.15 -39.97 4.03
CA ASN A 2 -17.34 -39.01 5.10
C ASN A 2 -17.22 -37.55 4.58
N ALA A 3 -18.32 -36.81 4.59
CA ALA A 3 -18.34 -35.37 4.30
C ALA A 3 -17.41 -34.54 5.18
N ARG A 4 -17.00 -35.06 6.34
CA ARG A 4 -15.99 -34.43 7.22
C ARG A 4 -14.58 -34.41 6.64
N THR A 5 -14.18 -35.49 5.95
CA THR A 5 -12.84 -35.61 5.33
C THR A 5 -12.66 -34.64 4.16
N ASP A 6 -13.73 -34.39 3.40
CA ASP A 6 -13.66 -33.44 2.27
C ASP A 6 -13.55 -31.99 2.75
N THR A 7 -14.23 -31.63 3.84
CA THR A 7 -14.19 -30.28 4.41
C THR A 7 -12.82 -29.98 5.04
N GLU A 8 -12.20 -30.95 5.73
CA GLU A 8 -10.86 -30.82 6.29
C GLU A 8 -9.80 -30.71 5.20
N HIS A 9 -9.93 -31.48 4.12
CA HIS A 9 -9.00 -31.42 3.00
C HIS A 9 -9.11 -30.07 2.23
N LEU A 10 -10.32 -29.58 2.01
CA LEU A 10 -10.56 -28.28 1.40
C LEU A 10 -10.04 -27.12 2.29
N SER A 11 -10.17 -27.24 3.62
CA SER A 11 -9.61 -26.24 4.53
C SER A 11 -8.09 -26.23 4.52
N GLN A 12 -7.45 -27.40 4.43
CA GLN A 12 -6.00 -27.51 4.30
C GLN A 12 -5.49 -26.95 2.98
N LEU A 13 -6.16 -27.20 1.86
CA LEU A 13 -5.81 -26.62 0.56
C LEU A 13 -5.99 -25.10 0.56
N SER A 14 -7.05 -24.59 1.18
CA SER A 14 -7.28 -23.16 1.35
C SER A 14 -6.17 -22.49 2.19
N ASN A 15 -5.77 -23.10 3.29
CA ASN A 15 -4.69 -22.62 4.13
C ASN A 15 -3.36 -22.61 3.39
N THR A 16 -3.03 -23.67 2.66
CA THR A 16 -1.78 -23.75 1.85
C THR A 16 -1.70 -22.63 0.81
N HIS A 17 -2.83 -22.28 0.17
CA HIS A 17 -2.87 -21.17 -0.77
C HIS A 17 -2.67 -19.82 -0.09
N LEU A 18 -3.30 -19.58 1.05
CA LEU A 18 -3.12 -18.36 1.82
C LEU A 18 -1.70 -18.23 2.37
N ASP A 19 -1.12 -19.33 2.82
CA ASP A 19 0.28 -19.36 3.27
C ASP A 19 1.22 -18.97 2.13
N ALA A 20 1.00 -19.49 0.92
CA ALA A 20 1.81 -19.14 -0.25
C ALA A 20 1.68 -17.66 -0.62
N LEU A 21 0.47 -17.08 -0.55
CA LEU A 21 0.24 -15.65 -0.79
C LEU A 21 0.90 -14.78 0.28
N GLU A 22 0.87 -15.23 1.55
CA GLU A 22 1.55 -14.54 2.64
C GLU A 22 3.08 -14.55 2.43
N GLU A 23 3.65 -15.69 2.08
CA GLU A 23 5.09 -15.83 1.81
C GLU A 23 5.52 -14.95 0.63
N GLU A 24 4.74 -14.92 -0.46
CA GLU A 24 4.98 -14.03 -1.59
C GLU A 24 4.94 -12.57 -1.18
N THR A 25 3.94 -12.17 -0.39
CA THR A 25 3.81 -10.80 0.13
C THR A 25 5.01 -10.42 1.00
N ILE A 26 5.44 -11.31 1.90
CA ILE A 26 6.62 -11.11 2.74
C ILE A 26 7.88 -10.95 1.88
N PHE A 27 8.03 -11.75 0.83
CA PHE A 27 9.15 -11.65 -0.11
C PHE A 27 9.14 -10.28 -0.82
N ILE A 28 7.99 -9.85 -1.36
CA ILE A 28 7.83 -8.54 -2.02
C ILE A 28 8.20 -7.39 -1.07
N LEU A 29 7.73 -7.43 0.18
CA LEU A 29 8.02 -6.39 1.17
C LEU A 29 9.52 -6.28 1.46
N ARG A 30 10.23 -7.41 1.52
CA ARG A 30 11.69 -7.45 1.70
C ARG A 30 12.43 -6.94 0.47
N GLU A 31 11.95 -7.29 -0.73
CA GLU A 31 12.49 -6.78 -2.00
C GLU A 31 12.38 -5.25 -2.06
N VAL A 32 11.21 -4.69 -1.71
CA VAL A 32 11.02 -3.24 -1.64
C VAL A 32 12.01 -2.59 -0.69
N ALA A 33 12.19 -3.13 0.50
CA ALA A 33 13.12 -2.58 1.49
C ALA A 33 14.60 -2.65 1.05
N ALA A 34 14.93 -3.63 0.18
CA ALA A 34 16.30 -3.80 -0.31
C ALA A 34 16.62 -2.90 -1.51
N VAL A 35 15.64 -2.55 -2.32
CA VAL A 35 15.85 -1.88 -3.61
C VAL A 35 15.57 -0.38 -3.54
N PHE A 36 14.51 0.03 -2.84
CA PHE A 36 14.07 1.42 -2.81
C PHE A 36 14.71 2.18 -1.64
N GLU A 37 15.08 3.44 -1.89
CA GLU A 37 15.72 4.28 -0.87
C GLU A 37 14.70 4.85 0.13
N ARG A 38 13.50 5.19 -0.37
CA ARG A 38 12.45 5.88 0.40
C ARG A 38 11.07 5.29 0.13
N PRO A 39 10.88 4.00 0.41
CA PRO A 39 9.55 3.38 0.29
C PRO A 39 8.64 3.82 1.43
N THR A 40 7.33 3.73 1.23
CA THR A 40 6.32 3.94 2.28
C THR A 40 5.18 2.95 2.15
N LEU A 41 4.62 2.51 3.28
CA LEU A 41 3.43 1.67 3.32
C LEU A 41 2.18 2.54 3.53
N LEU A 42 1.25 2.49 2.59
CA LEU A 42 -0.03 3.17 2.70
C LEU A 42 -0.89 2.50 3.77
N PHE A 43 -1.22 3.24 4.82
CA PHE A 43 -1.92 2.71 5.99
C PHE A 43 -3.19 3.51 6.29
N SER A 44 -4.32 3.07 5.76
CA SER A 44 -5.63 3.70 5.97
C SER A 44 -6.36 3.25 7.24
N GLY A 45 -5.86 2.20 7.92
CA GLY A 45 -6.59 1.53 9.02
C GLY A 45 -7.69 0.58 8.54
N GLY A 46 -7.90 0.44 7.23
CA GLY A 46 -8.81 -0.55 6.65
C GLY A 46 -8.23 -1.96 6.64
N LYS A 47 -9.08 -2.96 6.37
CA LYS A 47 -8.72 -4.40 6.42
C LYS A 47 -7.48 -4.74 5.59
N ASP A 48 -7.39 -4.23 4.35
CA ASP A 48 -6.30 -4.57 3.44
C ASP A 48 -4.97 -3.96 3.90
N SER A 49 -4.98 -2.70 4.34
CA SER A 49 -3.80 -2.07 4.92
C SER A 49 -3.35 -2.73 6.23
N LEU A 50 -4.27 -3.31 7.01
CA LEU A 50 -3.93 -4.09 8.21
C LEU A 50 -3.28 -5.43 7.86
N VAL A 51 -3.76 -6.12 6.83
CA VAL A 51 -3.12 -7.35 6.34
C VAL A 51 -1.70 -7.04 5.87
N MET A 52 -1.52 -5.98 5.07
CA MET A 52 -0.19 -5.54 4.62
C MET A 52 0.73 -5.21 5.80
N LEU A 53 0.23 -4.49 6.79
CA LEU A 53 0.99 -4.17 8.00
C LEU A 53 1.39 -5.44 8.77
N ARG A 54 0.48 -6.42 8.85
CA ARG A 54 0.79 -7.70 9.49
C ARG A 54 1.84 -8.51 8.73
N CYS A 55 1.78 -8.53 7.40
CA CYS A 55 2.82 -9.14 6.57
C CYS A 55 4.17 -8.41 6.75
N ALA A 56 4.17 -7.08 6.87
CA ALA A 56 5.38 -6.32 7.15
C ALA A 56 5.98 -6.65 8.53
N GLU A 57 5.16 -6.84 9.58
CA GLU A 57 5.62 -7.34 10.88
C GLU A 57 6.30 -8.71 10.77
N LYS A 58 5.73 -9.62 9.99
CA LYS A 58 6.30 -10.94 9.76
C LYS A 58 7.59 -10.87 8.93
N ALA A 59 7.63 -9.95 7.95
CA ALA A 59 8.79 -9.77 7.08
C ALA A 59 10.05 -9.32 7.83
N PHE A 60 9.89 -8.39 8.79
CA PHE A 60 11.00 -7.72 9.48
C PHE A 60 11.15 -8.11 10.97
N GLY A 61 10.21 -8.89 11.49
CA GLY A 61 10.20 -9.30 12.90
C GLY A 61 9.72 -8.20 13.85
N LYS A 62 9.91 -8.43 15.16
CA LYS A 62 9.67 -7.41 16.18
C LYS A 62 10.81 -6.41 16.14
N GLY A 63 10.55 -5.25 15.53
CA GLY A 63 11.57 -4.25 15.38
C GLY A 63 11.04 -3.03 14.65
N ARG A 64 11.93 -2.20 14.15
CA ARG A 64 11.57 -1.06 13.34
C ARG A 64 11.23 -1.51 11.94
N LEU A 65 10.05 -1.11 11.45
CA LEU A 65 9.76 -1.19 10.04
C LEU A 65 10.81 -0.35 9.27
N PRO A 66 11.34 -0.84 8.15
CA PRO A 66 12.39 -0.13 7.41
C PRO A 66 11.86 1.09 6.66
N TYR A 67 10.57 1.33 6.66
CA TYR A 67 9.88 2.43 6.00
C TYR A 67 8.72 2.96 6.84
N PRO A 68 8.35 4.25 6.66
CA PRO A 68 7.23 4.85 7.37
C PRO A 68 5.88 4.33 6.90
N LEU A 69 4.87 4.52 7.74
CA LEU A 69 3.45 4.39 7.39
C LEU A 69 2.94 5.75 6.92
N LEU A 70 2.23 5.79 5.78
CA LEU A 70 1.62 7.01 5.25
C LEU A 70 0.11 6.87 5.22
N MET A 71 -0.58 7.84 5.83
CA MET A 71 -2.03 7.97 5.75
C MET A 71 -2.43 9.30 5.13
N ILE A 72 -3.36 9.24 4.18
CA ILE A 72 -4.06 10.42 3.67
C ILE A 72 -5.40 10.53 4.39
N ASP A 73 -5.53 11.56 5.22
CA ASP A 73 -6.73 11.81 6.03
C ASP A 73 -7.68 12.76 5.30
N THR A 74 -8.89 12.29 5.05
CA THR A 74 -9.97 13.09 4.43
C THR A 74 -10.72 13.96 5.43
N GLY A 75 -10.46 13.77 6.73
CA GLY A 75 -11.20 14.41 7.83
C GLY A 75 -12.56 13.78 8.11
N HIS A 76 -12.90 12.66 7.44
CA HIS A 76 -14.18 11.95 7.62
C HIS A 76 -14.00 10.56 8.28
N ASN A 77 -12.82 10.28 8.80
CA ASN A 77 -12.56 9.02 9.49
C ASN A 77 -13.25 9.00 10.87
N PHE A 78 -13.77 7.83 11.25
CA PHE A 78 -14.28 7.65 12.60
C PHE A 78 -13.15 7.80 13.62
N PRO A 79 -13.41 8.40 14.79
CA PRO A 79 -12.40 8.56 15.86
C PRO A 79 -11.75 7.25 16.28
N GLU A 80 -12.49 6.14 16.21
CA GLU A 80 -12.01 4.80 16.52
C GLU A 80 -10.90 4.36 15.54
N VAL A 81 -11.06 4.64 14.25
CA VAL A 81 -10.05 4.32 13.21
C VAL A 81 -8.78 5.13 13.45
N THR A 82 -8.92 6.42 13.77
CA THR A 82 -7.78 7.30 14.05
C THR A 82 -7.03 6.84 15.30
N ARG A 83 -7.73 6.53 16.39
CA ARG A 83 -7.12 6.00 17.62
C ARG A 83 -6.42 4.67 17.37
N PHE A 84 -7.08 3.75 16.68
CA PHE A 84 -6.51 2.44 16.34
C PHE A 84 -5.24 2.59 15.50
N ARG A 85 -5.26 3.45 14.48
CA ARG A 85 -4.10 3.76 13.64
C ARG A 85 -2.91 4.22 14.47
N ASP A 86 -3.13 5.22 15.33
CA ASP A 86 -2.08 5.82 16.16
C ASP A 86 -1.53 4.82 17.17
N GLN A 87 -2.41 4.08 17.83
CA GLN A 87 -2.03 3.02 18.75
C GLN A 87 -1.20 1.95 18.03
N ARG A 88 -1.64 1.51 16.86
CA ARG A 88 -0.97 0.44 16.12
C ARG A 88 0.41 0.86 15.63
N ALA A 89 0.55 2.08 15.14
CA ALA A 89 1.84 2.64 14.77
C ALA A 89 2.81 2.74 15.97
N ALA A 90 2.30 3.17 17.13
CA ALA A 90 3.08 3.26 18.36
C ALA A 90 3.53 1.88 18.86
N GLU A 91 2.65 0.87 18.87
CA GLU A 91 2.97 -0.52 19.26
C GLU A 91 4.11 -1.13 18.44
N LEU A 92 4.18 -0.75 17.16
CA LEU A 92 5.20 -1.21 16.23
C LEU A 92 6.47 -0.35 16.26
N GLY A 93 6.46 0.78 16.97
CA GLY A 93 7.53 1.77 16.88
C GLY A 93 7.72 2.32 15.47
N ALA A 94 6.64 2.31 14.66
CA ALA A 94 6.66 2.75 13.28
C ALA A 94 6.52 4.27 13.19
N GLN A 95 7.27 4.91 12.30
CA GLN A 95 7.03 6.30 11.95
C GLN A 95 5.70 6.40 11.20
N LEU A 96 4.78 7.19 11.75
CA LEU A 96 3.50 7.49 11.10
C LEU A 96 3.51 8.90 10.53
N ILE A 97 3.28 9.01 9.23
CA ILE A 97 3.11 10.27 8.51
C ILE A 97 1.65 10.40 8.15
N VAL A 98 1.02 11.47 8.60
CA VAL A 98 -0.38 11.79 8.26
C VAL A 98 -0.41 13.06 7.43
N ARG A 99 -1.07 12.99 6.28
CA ARG A 99 -1.34 14.14 5.41
C ARG A 99 -2.84 14.34 5.29
N SER A 100 -3.30 15.55 5.54
CA SER A 100 -4.73 15.88 5.52
C SER A 100 -5.11 16.55 4.21
N VAL A 101 -6.21 16.10 3.62
CA VAL A 101 -6.84 16.79 2.47
C VAL A 101 -7.24 18.20 2.85
N GLU A 102 -7.63 18.44 4.11
CA GLU A 102 -7.97 19.76 4.61
C GLU A 102 -6.77 20.72 4.60
N ASP A 103 -5.56 20.22 4.91
CA ASP A 103 -4.33 21.00 4.79
C ASP A 103 -4.02 21.38 3.34
N SER A 104 -4.24 20.46 2.40
CA SER A 104 -4.12 20.73 0.96
C SER A 104 -5.15 21.78 0.50
N MET A 105 -6.37 21.75 1.07
CA MET A 105 -7.38 22.77 0.82
C MET A 105 -6.94 24.15 1.36
N ARG A 106 -6.38 24.20 2.57
CA ARG A 106 -5.86 25.45 3.16
C ARG A 106 -4.69 26.04 2.35
N ARG A 107 -3.87 25.19 1.76
CA ARG A 107 -2.78 25.59 0.84
C ARG A 107 -3.27 25.99 -0.54
N GLY A 108 -4.55 25.70 -0.87
CA GLY A 108 -5.16 26.02 -2.17
C GLY A 108 -4.82 25.03 -3.30
N THR A 109 -4.15 23.92 -3.02
CA THR A 109 -3.83 22.86 -3.98
C THR A 109 -5.01 21.94 -4.25
N VAL A 110 -5.93 21.83 -3.28
CA VAL A 110 -7.23 21.16 -3.43
C VAL A 110 -8.34 22.19 -3.33
N ARG A 111 -9.28 22.16 -4.28
CA ARG A 111 -10.49 22.98 -4.27
C ARG A 111 -11.70 22.10 -4.51
N LEU A 112 -12.66 22.16 -3.61
CA LEU A 112 -13.95 21.49 -3.78
C LEU A 112 -14.81 22.28 -4.77
N ALA A 113 -15.49 21.56 -5.69
CA ALA A 113 -16.42 22.18 -6.62
C ALA A 113 -17.69 22.71 -5.90
N HIS A 114 -18.09 22.07 -4.79
CA HIS A 114 -19.18 22.49 -3.94
C HIS A 114 -18.97 21.98 -2.50
N PRO A 115 -19.62 22.60 -1.46
CA PRO A 115 -19.38 22.27 -0.04
C PRO A 115 -19.67 20.82 0.36
N GLY A 116 -20.49 20.09 -0.41
CA GLY A 116 -20.85 18.69 -0.15
C GLY A 116 -20.05 17.68 -0.98
N GLU A 117 -19.03 18.12 -1.71
CA GLU A 117 -18.20 17.22 -2.50
C GLU A 117 -17.39 16.28 -1.61
N SER A 118 -17.29 15.00 -2.05
CA SER A 118 -16.49 14.01 -1.34
C SER A 118 -14.99 14.30 -1.44
N ARG A 119 -14.35 14.47 -0.30
CA ARG A 119 -12.89 14.65 -0.22
C ARG A 119 -12.10 13.42 -0.68
N ASN A 120 -12.75 12.27 -0.83
CA ASN A 120 -12.09 11.05 -1.31
C ASN A 120 -11.50 11.22 -2.72
N ALA A 121 -12.17 12.00 -3.58
CA ALA A 121 -11.65 12.29 -4.92
C ALA A 121 -10.32 13.06 -4.90
N HIS A 122 -10.05 13.80 -3.83
CA HIS A 122 -8.88 14.66 -3.69
C HIS A 122 -7.69 14.00 -2.95
N GLN A 123 -7.85 12.77 -2.48
CA GLN A 123 -6.75 12.04 -1.83
C GLN A 123 -5.53 11.92 -2.73
N SER A 124 -5.73 11.76 -4.04
CA SER A 124 -4.63 11.63 -5.00
C SER A 124 -3.74 12.86 -5.05
N VAL A 125 -4.31 14.06 -4.97
CA VAL A 125 -3.54 15.33 -4.94
C VAL A 125 -2.70 15.40 -3.68
N THR A 126 -3.30 15.16 -2.51
CA THR A 126 -2.60 15.15 -1.22
C THR A 126 -1.52 14.06 -1.15
N LEU A 127 -1.76 12.91 -1.80
CA LEU A 127 -0.77 11.84 -1.91
C LEU A 127 0.43 12.27 -2.76
N LEU A 128 0.20 12.92 -3.91
CA LEU A 128 1.29 13.42 -4.76
C LEU A 128 2.12 14.49 -4.04
N GLU A 129 1.48 15.39 -3.29
CA GLU A 129 2.20 16.34 -2.43
C GLU A 129 3.09 15.64 -1.39
N ALA A 130 2.59 14.57 -0.76
CA ALA A 130 3.38 13.80 0.20
C ALA A 130 4.56 13.08 -0.48
N ILE A 131 4.35 12.53 -1.67
CA ILE A 131 5.41 11.89 -2.46
C ILE A 131 6.52 12.90 -2.76
N GLU A 132 6.17 14.09 -3.21
CA GLU A 132 7.14 15.14 -3.53
C GLU A 132 7.89 15.61 -2.28
N GLU A 133 7.17 15.90 -1.20
CA GLU A 133 7.75 16.41 0.05
C GLU A 133 8.73 15.43 0.70
N PHE A 134 8.34 14.16 0.79
CA PHE A 134 9.16 13.12 1.42
C PHE A 134 10.07 12.40 0.41
N ARG A 135 9.91 12.70 -0.88
CA ARG A 135 10.65 12.08 -1.99
C ARG A 135 10.52 10.57 -1.98
N PHE A 136 9.30 10.06 -1.79
CA PHE A 136 9.06 8.64 -1.85
C PHE A 136 9.28 8.11 -3.27
N ASP A 137 9.98 6.98 -3.38
CA ASP A 137 10.28 6.29 -4.63
C ASP A 137 9.45 5.01 -4.82
N ALA A 138 8.86 4.48 -3.73
CA ALA A 138 7.89 3.40 -3.80
C ALA A 138 6.75 3.55 -2.79
N LEU A 139 5.53 3.27 -3.25
CA LEU A 139 4.32 3.25 -2.43
C LEU A 139 3.76 1.84 -2.39
N ILE A 140 3.70 1.24 -1.21
CA ILE A 140 3.18 -0.10 -0.99
C ILE A 140 1.70 0.00 -0.61
N GLY A 141 0.84 -0.70 -1.32
CA GLY A 141 -0.60 -0.74 -1.03
C GLY A 141 -1.16 -2.14 -1.17
N GLY A 142 -2.11 -2.51 -0.32
CA GLY A 142 -2.86 -3.75 -0.46
C GLY A 142 -3.89 -3.63 -1.57
N ALA A 143 -3.80 -4.47 -2.60
CA ALA A 143 -4.77 -4.56 -3.66
C ALA A 143 -4.73 -5.94 -4.31
N ARG A 144 -5.85 -6.33 -4.92
CA ARG A 144 -5.94 -7.54 -5.72
C ARG A 144 -6.25 -7.19 -7.16
N ARG A 145 -5.70 -7.96 -8.10
CA ARG A 145 -5.92 -7.75 -9.55
C ARG A 145 -7.36 -7.99 -9.97
N ASP A 146 -8.07 -8.86 -9.26
CA ASP A 146 -9.46 -9.21 -9.53
C ASP A 146 -10.47 -8.19 -8.97
N GLU A 147 -10.02 -7.26 -8.14
CA GLU A 147 -10.85 -6.27 -7.49
C GLU A 147 -11.32 -5.16 -8.44
N GLU A 148 -10.48 -4.78 -9.40
CA GLU A 148 -10.77 -3.71 -10.35
C GLU A 148 -10.16 -3.99 -11.73
N LYS A 149 -10.94 -3.84 -12.80
CA LYS A 149 -10.49 -4.09 -14.18
C LYS A 149 -9.27 -3.27 -14.60
N ALA A 150 -9.15 -2.04 -14.11
CA ALA A 150 -8.01 -1.17 -14.40
C ALA A 150 -6.72 -1.75 -13.83
N ARG A 151 -6.78 -2.40 -12.65
CA ARG A 151 -5.63 -3.01 -11.97
C ARG A 151 -5.24 -4.37 -12.52
N ALA A 152 -6.14 -5.07 -13.23
CA ALA A 152 -5.88 -6.40 -13.77
C ALA A 152 -4.69 -6.45 -14.74
N LYS A 153 -4.33 -5.32 -15.35
CA LYS A 153 -3.21 -5.18 -16.29
C LYS A 153 -1.92 -4.67 -15.65
N GLU A 154 -2.00 -4.11 -14.46
CA GLU A 154 -0.83 -3.63 -13.73
C GLU A 154 0.01 -4.82 -13.21
N ARG A 155 1.28 -4.56 -12.98
CA ARG A 155 2.21 -5.50 -12.36
C ARG A 155 2.30 -5.25 -10.86
N ILE A 156 2.93 -6.17 -10.13
CA ILE A 156 3.21 -5.98 -8.71
C ILE A 156 4.00 -4.70 -8.50
N PHE A 157 5.06 -4.50 -9.29
CA PHE A 157 5.82 -3.25 -9.34
C PHE A 157 5.34 -2.40 -10.52
N SER A 158 4.35 -1.57 -10.27
CA SER A 158 3.72 -0.73 -11.28
C SER A 158 4.47 0.59 -11.43
N HIS A 159 5.09 0.82 -12.60
CA HIS A 159 5.80 2.06 -12.90
C HIS A 159 4.84 3.23 -13.09
N ARG A 160 5.13 4.35 -12.43
CA ARG A 160 4.32 5.58 -12.45
C ARG A 160 5.09 6.75 -13.03
N ASP A 161 4.39 7.63 -13.72
CA ASP A 161 4.94 8.93 -14.12
C ASP A 161 4.90 9.94 -12.96
N SER A 162 5.36 11.17 -13.25
CA SER A 162 5.36 12.28 -12.30
C SER A 162 3.95 12.70 -11.83
N PHE A 163 2.89 12.28 -12.53
CA PHE A 163 1.50 12.50 -12.15
C PHE A 163 0.89 11.31 -11.38
N GLY A 164 1.69 10.30 -11.08
CA GLY A 164 1.25 9.07 -10.41
C GLY A 164 0.44 8.13 -11.31
N GLN A 165 0.40 8.37 -12.64
CA GLN A 165 -0.32 7.53 -13.56
C GLN A 165 0.52 6.33 -14.01
N TRP A 166 -0.13 5.19 -14.21
CA TRP A 166 0.52 4.00 -14.71
C TRP A 166 1.10 4.21 -16.12
N GLN A 167 2.37 3.81 -16.29
CA GLN A 167 3.11 3.92 -17.53
C GLN A 167 3.28 2.53 -18.18
N PRO A 168 2.28 2.03 -18.95
CA PRO A 168 2.33 0.69 -19.50
C PRO A 168 3.50 0.45 -20.47
N LYS A 169 4.01 1.51 -21.11
CA LYS A 169 5.16 1.42 -22.03
C LYS A 169 6.50 1.30 -21.30
N ALA A 170 6.59 1.84 -20.10
CA ALA A 170 7.77 1.75 -19.26
C ALA A 170 7.71 0.56 -18.28
N GLN A 171 6.56 -0.15 -18.26
CA GLN A 171 6.35 -1.30 -17.41
C GLN A 171 7.34 -2.42 -17.74
N ARG A 172 8.05 -2.88 -16.73
CA ARG A 172 9.00 -3.98 -16.86
C ARG A 172 8.30 -5.32 -16.75
N PRO A 173 8.78 -6.37 -17.45
CA PRO A 173 8.23 -7.71 -17.31
C PRO A 173 8.55 -8.27 -15.93
N GLU A 174 7.56 -8.93 -15.35
CA GLU A 174 7.71 -9.74 -14.14
C GLU A 174 7.52 -11.21 -14.54
N LEU A 175 8.58 -12.00 -14.40
CA LEU A 175 8.60 -13.42 -14.74
C LEU A 175 8.81 -14.22 -13.46
N TRP A 176 7.85 -15.08 -13.12
CA TRP A 176 7.83 -15.85 -11.88
C TRP A 176 7.96 -14.94 -10.65
N THR A 177 9.03 -15.10 -9.88
CA THR A 177 9.37 -14.28 -8.70
C THR A 177 10.42 -13.21 -8.99
N LEU A 178 10.73 -12.95 -10.26
CA LEU A 178 11.69 -11.92 -10.66
C LEU A 178 10.96 -10.63 -10.99
N PHE A 179 10.98 -9.68 -10.06
CA PHE A 179 10.21 -8.44 -10.18
C PHE A 179 10.89 -7.32 -10.97
N ASN A 180 12.14 -7.53 -11.40
CA ASN A 180 12.88 -6.54 -12.20
C ASN A 180 12.85 -5.12 -11.61
N THR A 181 13.21 -5.02 -10.35
CA THR A 181 13.08 -3.83 -9.50
C THR A 181 14.20 -2.80 -9.67
N ARG A 182 15.05 -2.94 -10.71
CA ARG A 182 16.13 -1.98 -10.95
C ARG A 182 15.58 -0.55 -11.08
N LEU A 183 15.90 0.27 -10.09
CA LEU A 183 15.46 1.66 -10.00
C LEU A 183 16.42 2.59 -10.75
N GLN A 184 15.87 3.60 -11.43
CA GLN A 184 16.62 4.74 -11.95
C GLN A 184 16.24 6.01 -11.18
N PRO A 185 17.13 6.98 -11.05
CA PRO A 185 16.82 8.24 -10.37
C PRO A 185 15.57 8.91 -10.94
N GLY A 186 14.62 9.28 -10.05
CA GLY A 186 13.38 9.95 -10.43
C GLY A 186 12.23 9.02 -10.83
N GLU A 187 12.41 7.71 -10.84
CA GLU A 187 11.32 6.75 -11.03
C GLU A 187 10.48 6.62 -9.76
N LEU A 188 9.17 6.44 -9.95
CA LEU A 188 8.20 6.17 -8.89
C LEU A 188 7.50 4.84 -9.17
N PHE A 189 7.36 4.03 -8.14
CA PHE A 189 6.66 2.75 -8.24
C PHE A 189 5.49 2.66 -7.27
N ARG A 190 4.41 2.04 -7.71
CA ARG A 190 3.38 1.53 -6.85
C ARG A 190 3.53 0.02 -6.75
N VAL A 191 3.59 -0.48 -5.53
CA VAL A 191 3.72 -1.92 -5.22
C VAL A 191 2.39 -2.41 -4.69
N PHE A 192 1.88 -3.50 -5.25
CA PHE A 192 0.58 -4.10 -4.93
C PHE A 192 0.72 -5.40 -4.17
#